data_79d7ea123f601043e244f6480d488b2f
#
_entry.id   79d7ea123f601043e244f6480d488b2f
#
_cell.length_a   1.000
_cell.length_b   1.000
_cell.length_c   1.000
_cell.angle_alpha   90.00
_cell.angle_beta   90.00
_cell.angle_gamma   90.00
#
_symmetry.space_group_name_H-M   'P 1'
#
loop_
_entity.id
_entity.type
_entity.pdbx_description
1 polymer ?
#
loop_
_entity_poly.entity_id
_entity_poly.type
_entity_poly.pdbx_seq_one_letter_code
_entity_poly.pdbx_strand_id
1 'polypeptide(L)'
;MSTPLKLVAFDLDGTLTQHKTPIEPQNRAVLEALSQRYHLLMVGAGNAQRIFHQLGDFPIDVIGNYGMQQGTYDPESRSLRVESAAPVPCDREDILARAAELRYRCGFTQYTGGSVEFHDSGVLTFALLGTEAAQADKLAFDPDRSKRRAVLDQVVEAFPEFNVFVGGSSSFDLAPKPYDKRYALERYCAVHGIDLSEAAFCGDDYGPGGNDECVYRAGVRFFKVDDYRRFGETVAELL
;
A
#
# COMPACT_ATOMS: atom_id res chain seq x y z
N MET A 1 15.13 -5.43 -27.44
CA MET A 1 15.71 -4.30 -26.67
C MET A 1 14.66 -3.96 -25.62
N SER A 2 15.04 -3.84 -24.35
CA SER A 2 14.11 -3.42 -23.31
C SER A 2 13.69 -1.96 -23.53
N THR A 3 12.40 -1.64 -23.37
CA THR A 3 11.90 -0.27 -23.42
C THR A 3 12.62 0.58 -22.37
N PRO A 4 13.09 1.80 -22.69
CA PRO A 4 13.73 2.66 -21.70
C PRO A 4 12.72 3.07 -20.63
N LEU A 5 13.13 3.02 -19.36
CA LEU A 5 12.28 3.44 -18.24
C LEU A 5 12.13 4.96 -18.21
N LYS A 6 10.92 5.42 -17.93
CA LYS A 6 10.57 6.82 -17.69
C LYS A 6 10.10 7.06 -16.25
N LEU A 7 9.46 6.06 -15.64
CA LEU A 7 8.85 6.13 -14.30
C LEU A 7 9.42 5.04 -13.40
N VAL A 8 9.76 5.41 -12.16
CA VAL A 8 10.02 4.45 -11.10
C VAL A 8 9.04 4.74 -9.96
N ALA A 9 8.19 3.77 -9.67
CA ALA A 9 7.22 3.84 -8.59
C ALA A 9 7.68 3.00 -7.40
N PHE A 10 7.28 3.38 -6.19
CA PHE A 10 7.72 2.76 -4.94
C PHE A 10 6.54 2.54 -4.00
N ASP A 11 6.55 1.41 -3.29
CA ASP A 11 5.94 1.34 -1.98
C ASP A 11 6.82 2.05 -0.93
N LEU A 12 6.28 2.26 0.26
CA LEU A 12 6.95 3.00 1.33
C LEU A 12 7.43 2.07 2.46
N ASP A 13 6.47 1.53 3.21
CA ASP A 13 6.70 0.81 4.47
C ASP A 13 7.23 -0.61 4.21
N GLY A 14 8.50 -0.87 4.47
CA GLY A 14 9.19 -2.12 4.14
C GLY A 14 10.09 -1.99 2.90
N THR A 15 9.81 -1.01 2.04
CA THR A 15 10.53 -0.76 0.79
C THR A 15 11.56 0.35 0.91
N LEU A 16 11.18 1.53 1.38
CA LEU A 16 12.04 2.70 1.57
C LEU A 16 12.32 3.00 3.04
N THR A 17 11.42 2.59 3.92
CA THR A 17 11.47 2.88 5.35
C THR A 17 11.13 1.62 6.15
N GLN A 18 11.54 1.58 7.42
CA GLN A 18 10.89 0.71 8.38
C GLN A 18 9.42 1.14 8.54
N HIS A 19 8.54 0.20 8.85
CA HIS A 19 7.11 0.48 8.99
C HIS A 19 6.83 1.70 9.89
N LYS A 20 6.16 2.70 9.33
CA LYS A 20 5.78 3.97 10.01
C LYS A 20 6.94 4.76 10.61
N THR A 21 8.14 4.67 10.04
CA THR A 21 9.28 5.49 10.43
C THR A 21 9.68 6.46 9.32
N PRO A 22 10.34 7.59 9.63
CA PRO A 22 10.89 8.47 8.61
C PRO A 22 11.90 7.77 7.70
N ILE A 23 12.04 8.26 6.47
CA ILE A 23 13.06 7.78 5.54
C ILE A 23 14.48 8.02 6.09
N GLU A 24 15.34 7.03 5.96
CA GLU A 24 16.74 7.15 6.34
C GLU A 24 17.54 7.96 5.29
N PRO A 25 18.57 8.71 5.72
CA PRO A 25 19.37 9.56 4.81
C PRO A 25 19.94 8.80 3.59
N GLN A 26 20.34 7.54 3.77
CA GLN A 26 20.89 6.71 2.70
C GLN A 26 19.85 6.44 1.59
N ASN A 27 18.61 6.10 1.95
CA ASN A 27 17.56 5.83 0.97
C ASN A 27 17.04 7.12 0.34
N ARG A 28 17.05 8.24 1.09
CA ARG A 28 16.75 9.56 0.52
C ARG A 28 17.77 9.93 -0.57
N ALA A 29 19.07 9.71 -0.35
CA ALA A 29 20.10 9.98 -1.34
C ALA A 29 19.93 9.12 -2.62
N VAL A 30 19.45 7.88 -2.48
CA VAL A 30 19.09 7.04 -3.63
C VAL A 30 17.93 7.64 -4.42
N LEU A 31 16.87 8.11 -3.74
CA LEU A 31 15.75 8.80 -4.43
C LEU A 31 16.22 10.08 -5.14
N GLU A 32 17.12 10.85 -4.52
CA GLU A 32 17.71 12.06 -5.13
C GLU A 32 18.47 11.72 -6.41
N ALA A 33 19.26 10.64 -6.42
CA ALA A 33 19.97 10.18 -7.61
C ALA A 33 19.00 9.69 -8.72
N LEU A 34 17.99 8.89 -8.35
CA LEU A 34 16.98 8.41 -9.30
C LEU A 34 16.15 9.55 -9.92
N SER A 35 15.84 10.60 -9.15
CA SER A 35 15.05 11.75 -9.61
C SER A 35 15.74 12.56 -10.71
N GLN A 36 17.05 12.43 -10.89
CA GLN A 36 17.80 13.05 -11.98
C GLN A 36 17.57 12.35 -13.32
N ARG A 37 17.04 11.14 -13.32
CA ARG A 37 16.93 10.27 -14.51
C ARG A 37 15.52 9.83 -14.82
N TYR A 38 14.66 9.74 -13.81
CA TYR A 38 13.32 9.18 -13.91
C TYR A 38 12.28 10.09 -13.24
N HIS A 39 11.07 9.99 -13.69
CA HIS A 39 9.92 10.42 -12.92
C HIS A 39 9.79 9.49 -11.73
N LEU A 40 9.54 10.03 -10.54
CA LEU A 40 9.35 9.22 -9.34
C LEU A 40 7.91 9.32 -8.85
N LEU A 41 7.37 8.20 -8.34
CA LEU A 41 6.01 8.12 -7.83
C LEU A 41 5.95 7.26 -6.57
N MET A 42 5.31 7.75 -5.53
CA MET A 42 4.94 6.91 -4.38
C MET A 42 3.54 6.33 -4.57
N VAL A 43 3.38 5.03 -4.29
CA VAL A 43 2.07 4.36 -4.33
C VAL A 43 1.89 3.55 -3.05
N GLY A 44 1.11 4.06 -2.11
CA GLY A 44 0.98 3.44 -0.80
C GLY A 44 -0.46 3.15 -0.35
N ALA A 45 -0.58 2.27 0.64
CA ALA A 45 -1.83 1.93 1.31
C ALA A 45 -2.33 3.05 2.23
N GLY A 46 -1.41 3.87 2.75
CA GLY A 46 -1.73 4.93 3.70
C GLY A 46 -2.21 6.23 3.06
N ASN A 47 -2.59 7.19 3.91
CA ASN A 47 -2.95 8.54 3.49
C ASN A 47 -1.78 9.25 2.80
N ALA A 48 -2.04 9.92 1.67
CA ALA A 48 -1.01 10.56 0.84
C ALA A 48 -0.19 11.60 1.60
N GLN A 49 -0.82 12.45 2.42
CA GLN A 49 -0.12 13.46 3.21
C GLN A 49 0.80 12.83 4.27
N ARG A 50 0.35 11.74 4.92
CA ARG A 50 1.18 10.98 5.86
C ARG A 50 2.40 10.39 5.17
N ILE A 51 2.22 9.79 4.01
CA ILE A 51 3.31 9.22 3.21
C ILE A 51 4.32 10.30 2.85
N PHE A 52 3.87 11.46 2.39
CA PHE A 52 4.72 12.59 2.04
C PHE A 52 5.59 13.07 3.22
N HIS A 53 4.97 13.25 4.40
CA HIS A 53 5.72 13.63 5.61
C HIS A 53 6.70 12.54 6.08
N GLN A 54 6.34 11.25 5.93
CA GLN A 54 7.23 10.14 6.27
C GLN A 54 8.47 10.10 5.36
N LEU A 55 8.35 10.58 4.10
CA LEU A 55 9.46 10.78 3.18
C LEU A 55 10.29 12.05 3.46
N GLY A 56 10.00 12.78 4.55
CA GLY A 56 10.67 14.04 4.87
C GLY A 56 10.38 15.12 3.83
N ASP A 57 9.14 15.19 3.37
CA ASP A 57 8.64 16.13 2.35
C ASP A 57 9.48 16.12 1.06
N PHE A 58 9.92 14.92 0.65
CA PHE A 58 10.66 14.74 -0.59
C PHE A 58 9.79 15.15 -1.79
N PRO A 59 10.33 15.90 -2.79
CA PRO A 59 9.58 16.38 -3.94
C PRO A 59 9.17 15.26 -4.90
N ILE A 60 8.05 14.62 -4.62
CA ILE A 60 7.54 13.46 -5.34
C ILE A 60 6.00 13.45 -5.31
N ASP A 61 5.38 13.00 -6.38
CA ASP A 61 3.95 12.72 -6.40
C ASP A 61 3.64 11.48 -5.56
N VAL A 62 2.48 11.48 -4.89
CA VAL A 62 2.09 10.41 -3.97
C VAL A 62 0.67 9.95 -4.25
N ILE A 63 0.49 8.68 -4.54
CA ILE A 63 -0.82 8.06 -4.56
C ILE A 63 -1.02 7.33 -3.23
N GLY A 64 -2.03 7.75 -2.48
CA GLY A 64 -2.40 7.17 -1.19
C GLY A 64 -3.70 6.38 -1.24
N ASN A 65 -3.99 5.66 -0.15
CA ASN A 65 -5.21 4.89 0.04
C ASN A 65 -5.53 4.01 -1.18
N TYR A 66 -4.54 3.24 -1.66
CA TYR A 66 -4.70 2.31 -2.78
C TYR A 66 -5.16 2.96 -4.10
N GLY A 67 -4.91 4.26 -4.32
CA GLY A 67 -5.36 4.99 -5.52
C GLY A 67 -6.57 5.90 -5.31
N MET A 68 -7.12 5.95 -4.11
CA MET A 68 -8.24 6.85 -3.77
C MET A 68 -7.79 8.28 -3.48
N GLN A 69 -6.51 8.51 -3.23
CA GLN A 69 -5.92 9.84 -3.06
C GLN A 69 -4.80 10.04 -4.05
N GLN A 70 -4.82 11.18 -4.74
CA GLN A 70 -3.76 11.62 -5.63
C GLN A 70 -3.16 12.91 -5.10
N GLY A 71 -1.91 12.85 -4.67
CA GLY A 71 -1.12 13.98 -4.25
C GLY A 71 -0.14 14.39 -5.33
N THR A 72 -0.25 15.63 -5.80
CA THR A 72 0.69 16.23 -6.74
C THR A 72 1.60 17.19 -5.98
N TYR A 73 2.90 17.02 -6.15
CA TYR A 73 3.87 17.92 -5.52
C TYR A 73 3.86 19.31 -6.19
N ASP A 74 3.74 20.33 -5.38
CA ASP A 74 3.83 21.72 -5.82
C ASP A 74 5.20 22.30 -5.42
N PRO A 75 6.10 22.60 -6.39
CA PRO A 75 7.42 23.11 -6.11
C PRO A 75 7.43 24.55 -5.56
N GLU A 76 6.38 25.36 -5.80
CA GLU A 76 6.29 26.72 -5.30
C GLU A 76 6.01 26.75 -3.79
N SER A 77 5.01 25.99 -3.35
CA SER A 77 4.65 25.86 -1.94
C SER A 77 5.47 24.81 -1.20
N ARG A 78 6.21 23.96 -1.90
CA ARG A 78 6.91 22.78 -1.37
C ARG A 78 6.00 21.85 -0.56
N SER A 79 4.79 21.68 -1.02
CA SER A 79 3.75 20.89 -0.36
C SER A 79 3.07 19.93 -1.33
N LEU A 80 2.31 19.01 -0.79
CA LEU A 80 1.51 18.06 -1.56
C LEU A 80 0.08 18.56 -1.65
N ARG A 81 -0.41 18.83 -2.86
CA ARG A 81 -1.83 19.07 -3.11
C ARG A 81 -2.52 17.73 -3.29
N VAL A 82 -3.42 17.37 -2.37
CA VAL A 82 -4.11 16.09 -2.36
C VAL A 82 -5.54 16.24 -2.86
N GLU A 83 -5.89 15.45 -3.87
CA GLU A 83 -7.25 15.26 -4.37
C GLU A 83 -7.72 13.87 -3.96
N SER A 84 -8.91 13.76 -3.38
CA SER A 84 -9.49 12.48 -2.96
C SER A 84 -10.64 12.09 -3.88
N ALA A 85 -10.73 10.82 -4.23
CA ALA A 85 -11.91 10.26 -4.84
C ALA A 85 -13.10 10.35 -3.88
N ALA A 86 -14.31 10.40 -4.42
CA ALA A 86 -15.50 10.30 -3.59
C ALA A 86 -15.49 8.96 -2.84
N PRO A 87 -15.85 8.94 -1.55
CA PRO A 87 -15.94 7.70 -0.79
C PRO A 87 -16.89 6.72 -1.47
N VAL A 88 -16.51 5.45 -1.55
CA VAL A 88 -17.38 4.40 -2.06
C VAL A 88 -18.34 4.00 -0.93
N PRO A 89 -19.67 4.16 -1.10
CA PRO A 89 -20.62 3.78 -0.08
C PRO A 89 -20.59 2.27 0.19
N CYS A 90 -20.73 1.87 1.45
CA CYS A 90 -20.90 0.48 1.84
C CYS A 90 -22.02 0.35 2.89
N ASP A 91 -22.67 -0.79 2.91
CA ASP A 91 -23.63 -1.13 3.98
C ASP A 91 -22.84 -1.59 5.21
N ARG A 92 -22.75 -0.70 6.21
CA ARG A 92 -21.98 -0.96 7.43
C ARG A 92 -22.56 -2.13 8.25
N GLU A 93 -23.88 -2.30 8.29
CA GLU A 93 -24.52 -3.38 9.05
C GLU A 93 -24.20 -4.72 8.40
N ASP A 94 -24.29 -4.82 7.08
CA ASP A 94 -23.96 -6.01 6.32
C ASP A 94 -22.46 -6.36 6.44
N ILE A 95 -21.56 -5.37 6.33
CA ILE A 95 -20.12 -5.56 6.54
C ILE A 95 -19.82 -6.13 7.93
N LEU A 96 -20.44 -5.56 8.98
CA LEU A 96 -20.23 -6.04 10.36
C LEU A 96 -20.79 -7.44 10.56
N ALA A 97 -21.94 -7.79 9.96
CA ALA A 97 -22.51 -9.13 10.03
C ALA A 97 -21.59 -10.17 9.38
N ARG A 98 -21.10 -9.88 8.16
CA ARG A 98 -20.13 -10.75 7.45
C ARG A 98 -18.81 -10.89 8.22
N ALA A 99 -18.31 -9.82 8.81
CA ALA A 99 -17.11 -9.85 9.64
C ALA A 99 -17.29 -10.73 10.88
N ALA A 100 -18.46 -10.67 11.55
CA ALA A 100 -18.77 -11.49 12.71
C ALA A 100 -18.85 -12.99 12.35
N GLU A 101 -19.52 -13.33 11.24
CA GLU A 101 -19.59 -14.70 10.74
C GLU A 101 -18.19 -15.24 10.39
N LEU A 102 -17.39 -14.44 9.67
CA LEU A 102 -16.04 -14.80 9.29
C LEU A 102 -15.13 -15.05 10.50
N ARG A 103 -15.24 -14.20 11.54
CA ARG A 103 -14.54 -14.42 12.82
C ARG A 103 -14.85 -15.77 13.42
N TYR A 104 -16.12 -16.12 13.45
CA TYR A 104 -16.57 -17.41 14.01
C TYR A 104 -16.02 -18.58 13.18
N ARG A 105 -16.13 -18.53 11.87
CA ARG A 105 -15.64 -19.56 10.94
C ARG A 105 -14.12 -19.75 11.02
N CYS A 106 -13.36 -18.66 11.16
CA CYS A 106 -11.89 -18.67 11.19
C CYS A 106 -11.32 -18.80 12.62
N GLY A 107 -12.16 -18.85 13.65
CA GLY A 107 -11.71 -19.00 15.05
C GLY A 107 -11.13 -17.72 15.68
N PHE A 108 -11.32 -16.53 15.08
CA PHE A 108 -10.86 -15.23 15.63
C PHE A 108 -11.90 -14.60 16.54
N THR A 109 -12.35 -15.35 17.55
CA THR A 109 -13.47 -14.94 18.44
C THR A 109 -13.04 -14.04 19.59
N GLN A 110 -11.74 -13.98 19.90
CA GLN A 110 -11.18 -13.13 20.95
C GLN A 110 -10.70 -11.80 20.34
N TYR A 111 -11.36 -10.68 20.68
CA TYR A 111 -10.98 -9.36 20.20
C TYR A 111 -11.45 -8.24 21.14
N THR A 112 -10.86 -7.06 21.03
CA THR A 112 -11.16 -5.91 21.88
C THR A 112 -11.55 -4.71 21.00
N GLY A 113 -12.67 -4.05 21.35
CA GLY A 113 -13.24 -2.97 20.54
C GLY A 113 -14.00 -3.44 19.31
N GLY A 114 -13.95 -2.69 18.22
CA GLY A 114 -14.66 -3.00 16.97
C GLY A 114 -13.98 -4.08 16.13
N SER A 115 -14.76 -4.81 15.34
CA SER A 115 -14.26 -5.77 14.35
C SER A 115 -13.71 -5.10 13.10
N VAL A 116 -14.34 -3.99 12.67
CA VAL A 116 -14.03 -3.27 11.44
C VAL A 116 -13.87 -1.79 11.76
N GLU A 117 -12.80 -1.19 11.28
CA GLU A 117 -12.60 0.24 11.23
C GLU A 117 -13.00 0.75 9.85
N PHE A 118 -13.86 1.75 9.80
CA PHE A 118 -14.35 2.39 8.57
C PHE A 118 -13.62 3.72 8.38
N HIS A 119 -12.76 3.80 7.37
CA HIS A 119 -12.02 5.01 7.07
C HIS A 119 -12.82 5.95 6.15
N ASP A 120 -12.62 7.25 6.30
CA ASP A 120 -13.30 8.28 5.49
C ASP A 120 -13.02 8.13 3.98
N SER A 121 -11.90 7.51 3.63
CA SER A 121 -11.54 7.19 2.25
C SER A 121 -12.43 6.11 1.61
N GLY A 122 -13.18 5.33 2.39
CA GLY A 122 -13.90 4.15 1.95
C GLY A 122 -13.11 2.83 2.08
N VAL A 123 -11.83 2.90 2.45
CA VAL A 123 -11.06 1.72 2.85
C VAL A 123 -11.56 1.23 4.20
N LEU A 124 -11.61 -0.09 4.39
CA LEU A 124 -11.94 -0.71 5.66
C LEU A 124 -10.74 -1.47 6.21
N THR A 125 -10.62 -1.52 7.53
CA THR A 125 -9.65 -2.41 8.19
C THR A 125 -10.41 -3.47 9.00
N PHE A 126 -10.34 -4.72 8.57
CA PHE A 126 -10.86 -5.87 9.33
C PHE A 126 -9.80 -6.29 10.35
N ALA A 127 -9.99 -5.84 11.59
CA ALA A 127 -9.02 -5.98 12.68
C ALA A 127 -9.24 -7.31 13.44
N LEU A 128 -8.42 -8.33 13.21
CA LEU A 128 -8.61 -9.67 13.80
C LEU A 128 -8.55 -9.69 15.33
N LEU A 129 -7.69 -8.88 15.93
CA LEU A 129 -7.64 -8.70 17.39
C LEU A 129 -8.57 -7.58 17.89
N GLY A 130 -9.28 -6.91 16.97
CA GLY A 130 -10.11 -5.75 17.25
C GLY A 130 -9.34 -4.43 17.18
N THR A 131 -10.10 -3.34 17.06
CA THR A 131 -9.54 -1.99 16.85
C THR A 131 -8.76 -1.48 18.07
N GLU A 132 -9.12 -1.93 19.28
CA GLU A 132 -8.56 -1.47 20.55
C GLU A 132 -7.54 -2.44 21.16
N ALA A 133 -7.14 -3.50 20.44
CA ALA A 133 -6.09 -4.41 20.91
C ALA A 133 -4.76 -3.67 21.13
N ALA A 134 -4.03 -4.09 22.17
CA ALA A 134 -2.74 -3.49 22.49
C ALA A 134 -1.73 -3.67 21.36
N GLN A 135 -0.85 -2.68 21.15
CA GLN A 135 0.14 -2.72 20.08
C GLN A 135 1.08 -3.91 20.18
N ALA A 136 1.47 -4.29 21.40
CA ALA A 136 2.32 -5.45 21.61
C ALA A 136 1.64 -6.76 21.14
N ASP A 137 0.35 -6.93 21.42
CA ASP A 137 -0.43 -8.09 20.98
C ASP A 137 -0.59 -8.11 19.46
N LYS A 138 -0.86 -6.96 18.84
CA LYS A 138 -0.92 -6.83 17.38
C LYS A 138 0.37 -7.26 16.71
N LEU A 139 1.53 -6.85 17.24
CA LEU A 139 2.83 -7.21 16.69
C LEU A 139 3.18 -8.70 16.89
N ALA A 140 2.79 -9.28 18.02
CA ALA A 140 3.05 -10.68 18.35
C ALA A 140 2.09 -11.68 17.66
N PHE A 141 0.96 -11.21 17.14
CA PHE A 141 -0.13 -12.05 16.66
C PHE A 141 0.26 -12.94 15.47
N ASP A 142 0.84 -12.33 14.45
CA ASP A 142 1.09 -12.99 13.15
C ASP A 142 2.27 -12.32 12.42
N PRO A 143 3.49 -12.41 12.98
CA PRO A 143 4.66 -11.67 12.47
C PRO A 143 5.09 -12.13 11.07
N ASP A 144 4.86 -13.40 10.72
CA ASP A 144 5.17 -13.98 9.41
C ASP A 144 3.97 -13.98 8.45
N ARG A 145 2.83 -13.42 8.87
CA ARG A 145 1.56 -13.33 8.12
C ARG A 145 0.93 -14.69 7.78
N SER A 146 1.43 -15.81 8.34
CA SER A 146 0.98 -17.17 8.00
C SER A 146 -0.47 -17.42 8.41
N LYS A 147 -0.90 -16.94 9.59
CA LYS A 147 -2.28 -17.10 10.09
C LYS A 147 -3.28 -16.37 9.17
N ARG A 148 -2.97 -15.15 8.78
CA ARG A 148 -3.85 -14.37 7.89
C ARG A 148 -3.87 -14.94 6.48
N ARG A 149 -2.72 -15.35 5.95
CA ARG A 149 -2.66 -16.01 4.63
C ARG A 149 -3.46 -17.30 4.58
N ALA A 150 -3.50 -18.07 5.67
CA ALA A 150 -4.28 -19.31 5.74
C ALA A 150 -5.80 -19.12 5.60
N VAL A 151 -6.31 -17.93 5.88
CA VAL A 151 -7.75 -17.60 5.79
C VAL A 151 -8.07 -16.55 4.71
N LEU A 152 -7.07 -16.12 3.95
CA LEU A 152 -7.21 -15.05 2.95
C LEU A 152 -8.34 -15.30 1.96
N ASP A 153 -8.44 -16.51 1.39
CA ASP A 153 -9.47 -16.85 0.42
C ASP A 153 -10.89 -16.71 1.02
N GLN A 154 -11.04 -17.06 2.30
CA GLN A 154 -12.31 -16.90 3.01
C GLN A 154 -12.68 -15.42 3.22
N VAL A 155 -11.67 -14.56 3.44
CA VAL A 155 -11.89 -13.11 3.54
C VAL A 155 -12.27 -12.52 2.19
N VAL A 156 -11.57 -12.92 1.11
CA VAL A 156 -11.88 -12.50 -0.27
C VAL A 156 -13.30 -12.91 -0.66
N GLU A 157 -13.70 -14.14 -0.33
CA GLU A 157 -15.05 -14.64 -0.60
C GLU A 157 -16.13 -13.84 0.18
N ALA A 158 -15.84 -13.50 1.44
CA ALA A 158 -16.78 -12.75 2.29
C ALA A 158 -16.95 -11.28 1.86
N PHE A 159 -15.95 -10.69 1.19
CA PHE A 159 -15.94 -9.28 0.78
C PHE A 159 -15.64 -9.12 -0.72
N PRO A 160 -16.49 -9.66 -1.62
CA PRO A 160 -16.20 -9.71 -3.06
C PRO A 160 -16.16 -8.33 -3.74
N GLU A 161 -16.74 -7.30 -3.15
CA GLU A 161 -16.73 -5.91 -3.62
C GLU A 161 -15.43 -5.16 -3.29
N PHE A 162 -14.53 -5.78 -2.49
CA PHE A 162 -13.24 -5.21 -2.11
C PHE A 162 -12.07 -5.97 -2.71
N ASN A 163 -10.97 -5.29 -2.89
CA ASN A 163 -9.64 -5.87 -2.97
C ASN A 163 -9.13 -6.07 -1.53
N VAL A 164 -8.72 -7.29 -1.19
CA VAL A 164 -8.34 -7.67 0.17
C VAL A 164 -6.84 -7.84 0.26
N PHE A 165 -6.23 -7.20 1.24
CA PHE A 165 -4.79 -7.29 1.49
C PHE A 165 -4.52 -7.73 2.93
N VAL A 166 -3.46 -8.50 3.12
CA VAL A 166 -2.92 -8.86 4.44
C VAL A 166 -2.21 -7.63 5.00
N GLY A 167 -2.99 -6.68 5.53
CA GLY A 167 -2.54 -5.37 5.97
C GLY A 167 -2.07 -5.32 7.42
N GLY A 168 -1.25 -4.34 7.75
CA GLY A 168 -0.79 -4.12 9.11
C GLY A 168 -0.15 -5.33 9.77
N SER A 169 -0.22 -5.40 11.11
CA SER A 169 0.33 -6.52 11.90
C SER A 169 -0.69 -7.60 12.27
N SER A 170 -1.99 -7.28 12.26
CA SER A 170 -3.05 -8.20 12.73
C SER A 170 -4.40 -7.98 12.03
N SER A 171 -4.40 -7.43 10.82
CA SER A 171 -5.62 -7.05 10.11
C SER A 171 -5.57 -7.41 8.63
N PHE A 172 -6.72 -7.29 7.98
CA PHE A 172 -6.84 -7.17 6.55
C PHE A 172 -7.27 -5.76 6.20
N ASP A 173 -6.68 -5.20 5.15
CA ASP A 173 -7.17 -3.99 4.53
C ASP A 173 -8.09 -4.36 3.37
N LEU A 174 -9.24 -3.70 3.29
CA LEU A 174 -10.23 -3.91 2.24
C LEU A 174 -10.38 -2.58 1.49
N ALA A 175 -9.81 -2.49 0.31
CA ALA A 175 -9.97 -1.34 -0.57
C ALA A 175 -11.14 -1.59 -1.52
N PRO A 176 -12.13 -0.69 -1.65
CA PRO A 176 -13.23 -0.89 -2.58
C PRO A 176 -12.71 -1.04 -4.00
N LYS A 177 -13.24 -1.98 -4.77
CA LYS A 177 -12.86 -2.13 -6.18
C LYS A 177 -13.23 -0.88 -6.98
N PRO A 178 -12.39 -0.45 -7.95
CA PRO A 178 -11.21 -1.15 -8.48
C PRO A 178 -9.90 -0.81 -7.77
N TYR A 179 -9.91 -0.08 -6.66
CA TYR A 179 -8.72 0.52 -6.04
C TYR A 179 -7.74 -0.52 -5.52
N ASP A 180 -6.52 -0.50 -6.05
CA ASP A 180 -5.31 -1.19 -5.63
C ASP A 180 -4.07 -0.47 -6.19
N LYS A 181 -2.88 -0.93 -5.85
CA LYS A 181 -1.64 -0.29 -6.33
C LYS A 181 -1.44 -0.43 -7.84
N ARG A 182 -1.93 -1.49 -8.47
CA ARG A 182 -1.87 -1.66 -9.91
C ARG A 182 -2.77 -0.65 -10.61
N TYR A 183 -4.03 -0.55 -10.19
CA TYR A 183 -4.97 0.44 -10.72
C TYR A 183 -4.43 1.88 -10.56
N ALA A 184 -3.84 2.18 -9.40
CA ALA A 184 -3.22 3.46 -9.13
C ALA A 184 -2.08 3.78 -10.11
N LEU A 185 -1.17 2.83 -10.32
CA LEU A 185 -0.04 2.96 -11.25
C LEU A 185 -0.52 3.10 -12.69
N GLU A 186 -1.45 2.25 -13.15
CA GLU A 186 -2.01 2.28 -14.50
C GLU A 186 -2.67 3.64 -14.80
N ARG A 187 -3.46 4.16 -13.85
CA ARG A 187 -4.08 5.48 -14.00
C ARG A 187 -3.07 6.61 -14.06
N TYR A 188 -2.06 6.58 -13.21
CA TYR A 188 -1.00 7.60 -13.23
C TYR A 188 -0.27 7.57 -14.56
N CYS A 189 0.13 6.42 -15.03
CA CYS A 189 0.77 6.24 -16.34
C CYS A 189 -0.10 6.78 -17.48
N ALA A 190 -1.39 6.45 -17.50
CA ALA A 190 -2.31 6.91 -18.53
C ALA A 190 -2.46 8.45 -18.56
N VAL A 191 -2.56 9.11 -17.39
CA VAL A 191 -2.66 10.56 -17.28
C VAL A 191 -1.39 11.26 -17.77
N HIS A 192 -0.21 10.65 -17.54
CA HIS A 192 1.09 11.24 -17.90
C HIS A 192 1.62 10.79 -19.28
N GLY A 193 0.84 9.98 -20.02
CA GLY A 193 1.26 9.47 -21.34
C GLY A 193 2.47 8.55 -21.27
N ILE A 194 2.61 7.80 -20.17
CA ILE A 194 3.66 6.82 -19.95
C ILE A 194 3.07 5.43 -20.25
N ASP A 195 3.73 4.64 -21.09
CA ASP A 195 3.36 3.24 -21.28
C ASP A 195 3.77 2.43 -20.04
N LEU A 196 2.94 1.48 -19.62
CA LEU A 196 3.24 0.67 -18.44
C LEU A 196 4.57 -0.11 -18.58
N SER A 197 4.97 -0.44 -19.80
CA SER A 197 6.28 -1.04 -20.11
C SER A 197 7.48 -0.10 -19.89
N GLU A 198 7.23 1.22 -19.76
CA GLU A 198 8.20 2.25 -19.44
C GLU A 198 8.24 2.55 -17.93
N ALA A 199 7.46 1.83 -17.14
CA ALA A 199 7.42 1.96 -15.69
C ALA A 199 8.11 0.79 -14.99
N ALA A 200 8.70 1.08 -13.84
CA ALA A 200 9.18 0.08 -12.89
C ALA A 200 8.51 0.30 -11.53
N PHE A 201 8.45 -0.74 -10.72
CA PHE A 201 7.92 -0.69 -9.36
C PHE A 201 8.88 -1.35 -8.38
N CYS A 202 9.11 -0.72 -7.24
CA CYS A 202 9.88 -1.25 -6.12
C CYS A 202 8.93 -1.53 -4.96
N GLY A 203 8.94 -2.77 -4.46
CA GLY A 203 8.03 -3.17 -3.37
C GLY A 203 8.53 -4.39 -2.60
N ASP A 204 8.08 -4.52 -1.34
CA ASP A 204 8.45 -5.63 -0.45
C ASP A 204 7.33 -6.67 -0.29
N ASP A 205 6.06 -6.25 -0.43
CA ASP A 205 4.90 -7.11 -0.14
C ASP A 205 4.28 -7.71 -1.42
N TYR A 206 5.10 -8.40 -2.19
CA TYR A 206 4.75 -9.01 -3.49
C TYR A 206 4.26 -10.47 -3.39
N GLY A 207 4.24 -11.05 -2.18
CA GLY A 207 3.75 -12.41 -1.92
C GLY A 207 2.21 -12.50 -1.85
N PRO A 208 1.64 -13.71 -1.67
CA PRO A 208 0.19 -13.93 -1.65
C PRO A 208 -0.53 -13.03 -0.63
N GLY A 209 -1.51 -12.24 -1.11
CA GLY A 209 -2.27 -11.29 -0.31
C GLY A 209 -1.52 -10.01 0.04
N GLY A 210 -0.30 -9.83 -0.42
CA GLY A 210 0.45 -8.59 -0.25
C GLY A 210 -0.11 -7.48 -1.14
N ASN A 211 0.09 -6.23 -0.72
CA ASN A 211 -0.48 -5.10 -1.44
C ASN A 211 0.29 -4.71 -2.72
N ASP A 212 1.51 -5.25 -2.91
CA ASP A 212 2.30 -5.12 -4.15
C ASP A 212 2.08 -6.28 -5.12
N GLU A 213 1.43 -7.37 -4.66
CA GLU A 213 1.21 -8.57 -5.48
C GLU A 213 0.52 -8.26 -6.80
N CYS A 214 -0.47 -7.35 -6.80
CA CYS A 214 -1.21 -6.97 -7.99
C CYS A 214 -0.31 -6.33 -9.06
N VAL A 215 0.66 -5.50 -8.68
CA VAL A 215 1.64 -4.90 -9.58
C VAL A 215 2.65 -5.95 -10.06
N TYR A 216 3.16 -6.78 -9.15
CA TYR A 216 4.10 -7.85 -9.48
C TYR A 216 3.50 -8.83 -10.49
N ARG A 217 2.24 -9.25 -10.30
CA ARG A 217 1.53 -10.16 -11.23
C ARG A 217 1.15 -9.51 -12.56
N ALA A 218 1.07 -8.19 -12.63
CA ALA A 218 0.80 -7.46 -13.88
C ALA A 218 1.98 -7.49 -14.86
N GLY A 219 3.16 -8.00 -14.45
CA GLY A 219 4.34 -8.08 -15.31
C GLY A 219 5.05 -6.73 -15.50
N VAL A 220 4.77 -5.74 -14.67
CA VAL A 220 5.57 -4.51 -14.57
C VAL A 220 6.98 -4.88 -14.16
N ARG A 221 8.01 -4.18 -14.68
CA ARG A 221 9.39 -4.38 -14.22
C ARG A 221 9.48 -4.14 -12.73
N PHE A 222 9.69 -5.21 -11.95
CA PHE A 222 9.54 -5.21 -10.52
C PHE A 222 10.88 -5.45 -9.81
N PHE A 223 11.22 -4.55 -8.89
CA PHE A 223 12.39 -4.65 -8.01
C PHE A 223 11.93 -5.12 -6.63
N LYS A 224 12.30 -6.34 -6.27
CA LYS A 224 11.94 -6.95 -4.98
C LYS A 224 12.85 -6.41 -3.89
N VAL A 225 12.27 -5.74 -2.91
CA VAL A 225 12.99 -5.19 -1.77
C VAL A 225 12.74 -6.09 -0.57
N ASP A 226 13.68 -6.95 -0.24
CA ASP A 226 13.57 -7.85 0.92
C ASP A 226 14.08 -7.20 2.22
N ASP A 227 14.87 -6.13 2.10
CA ASP A 227 15.38 -5.32 3.21
C ASP A 227 15.53 -3.87 2.75
N TYR A 228 14.71 -2.96 3.29
CA TYR A 228 14.73 -1.54 2.93
C TYR A 228 16.12 -0.88 3.17
N ARG A 229 16.93 -1.39 4.11
CA ARG A 229 18.29 -0.88 4.38
C ARG A 229 19.26 -1.14 3.24
N ARG A 230 18.92 -2.07 2.37
CA ARG A 230 19.68 -2.44 1.16
C ARG A 230 19.00 -1.95 -0.12
N PHE A 231 18.07 -1.02 -0.02
CA PHE A 231 17.32 -0.50 -1.16
C PHE A 231 18.23 -0.02 -2.30
N GLY A 232 19.30 0.73 -1.99
CA GLY A 232 20.28 1.19 -3.00
C GLY A 232 20.95 0.05 -3.78
N GLU A 233 21.22 -1.09 -3.14
CA GLU A 233 21.75 -2.28 -3.83
C GLU A 233 20.70 -2.90 -4.76
N THR A 234 19.45 -2.96 -4.31
CA THR A 234 18.32 -3.51 -5.09
C THR A 234 18.11 -2.74 -6.40
N VAL A 235 18.26 -1.42 -6.37
CA VAL A 235 18.04 -0.56 -7.55
C VAL A 235 19.35 -0.11 -8.23
N ALA A 236 20.49 -0.74 -7.93
CA ALA A 236 21.80 -0.32 -8.43
C ALA A 236 21.88 -0.20 -9.96
N GLU A 237 21.15 -1.03 -10.70
CA GLU A 237 21.11 -0.95 -12.18
C GLU A 237 20.35 0.28 -12.72
N LEU A 238 19.62 1.00 -11.86
CA LEU A 238 18.92 2.24 -12.21
C LEU A 238 19.76 3.49 -11.93
N LEU A 239 20.79 3.37 -11.09
CA LEU A 239 21.70 4.46 -10.73
C LEU A 239 22.81 4.60 -11.77
#